data_c7381e7f1da4bd32e9b3b076bc67d897
#
_entry.id   c7381e7f1da4bd32e9b3b076bc67d897
#
_cell.length_a   1.000
_cell.length_b   1.000
_cell.length_c   1.000
_cell.angle_alpha   90.00
_cell.angle_beta   90.00
_cell.angle_gamma   90.00
#
_symmetry.space_group_name_H-M   'P 1'
#
loop_
_entity.id
_entity.type
_entity.pdbx_description
1 polymer ?
#
loop_
_entity_poly.entity_id
_entity_poly.type
_entity_poly.pdbx_seq_one_letter_code
_entity_poly.pdbx_strand_id
1 'polypeptide(L)'
;MKFSTRADKIEPFYVMEVAKAAQQLAKEVANGPEPMIFLNIGEPDFTAPAQVQQAASACIAQGSTQYTNALGLEALREAISAWYQSRFGVDVPAQRIVITAGASAALQLACLALIEPGDEILMPDPSYPCNRHFVSAAEGTAKLIPTGAAERYQLSAEQVAAHWGEQTRGVLLASPSNPTGTSIDPAELRRIHEVVKAKGGITIVDEIYLGLSYEEAFGHSALAISDDIISINSFSKYFNMTGWRLGWMVVPEAMVPVVERMAQNLFICASTISQHAALACFTPESIATFEARRAEFKARRDYFLPALKELGFGIDVMPDGAFYAWAD
;
A
#
# COMPACT_ATOMS: atom_id res chain seq x y z
N MET A 1 -21.20 -11.19 26.56
CA MET A 1 -20.30 -11.82 25.57
C MET A 1 -18.88 -11.41 25.93
N LYS A 2 -17.89 -12.32 25.91
CA LYS A 2 -16.48 -11.99 26.15
C LYS A 2 -15.77 -11.90 24.80
N PHE A 3 -15.12 -10.77 24.53
CA PHE A 3 -14.29 -10.58 23.33
C PHE A 3 -12.87 -11.09 23.56
N SER A 4 -12.10 -11.29 22.50
CA SER A 4 -10.68 -11.60 22.60
C SER A 4 -9.90 -10.32 23.00
N THR A 5 -8.82 -10.49 23.75
CA THR A 5 -7.91 -9.38 24.08
C THR A 5 -7.32 -8.70 22.84
N ARG A 6 -7.28 -9.41 21.72
CA ARG A 6 -6.84 -8.92 20.42
C ARG A 6 -7.79 -7.86 19.87
N ALA A 7 -9.12 -8.06 20.04
CA ALA A 7 -10.12 -7.07 19.63
C ALA A 7 -9.98 -5.74 20.41
N ASP A 8 -9.60 -5.85 21.71
CA ASP A 8 -9.44 -4.68 22.57
C ASP A 8 -8.17 -3.86 22.22
N LYS A 9 -7.19 -4.48 21.53
CA LYS A 9 -5.96 -3.80 21.06
C LYS A 9 -6.13 -3.06 19.73
N ILE A 10 -7.22 -3.28 19.00
CA ILE A 10 -7.49 -2.63 17.72
C ILE A 10 -8.28 -1.35 17.99
N GLU A 11 -7.60 -0.21 17.83
CA GLU A 11 -8.21 1.10 17.98
C GLU A 11 -9.09 1.48 16.76
N PRO A 12 -10.09 2.36 16.94
CA PRO A 12 -10.81 2.91 15.80
C PRO A 12 -9.88 3.61 14.82
N PHE A 13 -10.16 3.46 13.54
CA PHE A 13 -9.45 4.24 12.52
C PHE A 13 -10.01 5.67 12.52
N TYR A 14 -9.32 6.60 13.16
CA TYR A 14 -9.81 7.97 13.41
C TYR A 14 -10.20 8.72 12.14
N VAL A 15 -9.54 8.47 11.02
CA VAL A 15 -9.93 9.04 9.71
C VAL A 15 -11.37 8.69 9.36
N MET A 16 -11.83 7.48 9.70
CA MET A 16 -13.22 7.07 9.46
C MET A 16 -14.19 7.71 10.44
N GLU A 17 -13.77 7.93 11.69
CA GLU A 17 -14.58 8.66 12.68
C GLU A 17 -14.73 10.14 12.29
N VAL A 18 -13.65 10.79 11.86
CA VAL A 18 -13.70 12.14 11.28
C VAL A 18 -14.62 12.19 10.05
N ALA A 19 -14.55 11.16 9.18
CA ALA A 19 -15.42 11.08 8.01
C ALA A 19 -16.91 11.02 8.38
N LYS A 20 -17.28 10.29 9.44
CA LYS A 20 -18.67 10.25 9.94
C LYS A 20 -19.14 11.64 10.40
N ALA A 21 -18.31 12.34 11.18
CA ALA A 21 -18.62 13.70 11.64
C ALA A 21 -18.72 14.69 10.46
N ALA A 22 -17.79 14.62 9.52
CA ALA A 22 -17.78 15.44 8.32
C ALA A 22 -19.03 15.20 7.44
N GLN A 23 -19.47 13.94 7.28
CA GLN A 23 -20.69 13.60 6.54
C GLN A 23 -21.95 14.19 7.22
N GLN A 24 -22.00 14.22 8.56
CA GLN A 24 -23.10 14.84 9.26
C GLN A 24 -23.13 16.36 9.01
N LEU A 25 -21.98 17.03 9.16
CA LEU A 25 -21.87 18.47 8.89
C LEU A 25 -22.20 18.79 7.41
N ALA A 26 -21.76 17.96 6.47
CA ALA A 26 -22.05 18.13 5.06
C ALA A 26 -23.55 18.17 4.76
N LYS A 27 -24.37 17.39 5.47
CA LYS A 27 -25.84 17.44 5.34
C LYS A 27 -26.42 18.77 5.85
N GLU A 28 -25.85 19.31 6.91
CA GLU A 28 -26.30 20.59 7.52
C GLU A 28 -25.99 21.78 6.61
N VAL A 29 -24.84 21.75 5.89
CA VAL A 29 -24.42 22.85 5.01
C VAL A 29 -24.76 22.59 3.53
N ALA A 30 -25.44 21.50 3.18
CA ALA A 30 -25.70 21.08 1.79
C ALA A 30 -26.41 22.15 0.94
N ASN A 31 -27.25 23.01 1.56
CA ASN A 31 -27.97 24.10 0.90
C ASN A 31 -27.31 25.46 1.14
N GLY A 32 -26.13 25.50 1.75
CA GLY A 32 -25.40 26.73 2.02
C GLY A 32 -24.59 27.20 0.80
N PRO A 33 -24.02 28.43 0.88
CA PRO A 33 -23.19 28.97 -0.20
C PRO A 33 -21.84 28.22 -0.37
N GLU A 34 -21.39 27.54 0.67
CA GLU A 34 -20.07 26.86 0.70
C GLU A 34 -20.28 25.37 0.99
N PRO A 35 -20.16 24.50 -0.02
CA PRO A 35 -20.26 23.05 0.18
C PRO A 35 -19.06 22.52 0.95
N MET A 36 -19.26 21.42 1.69
CA MET A 36 -18.18 20.75 2.41
C MET A 36 -17.14 20.16 1.44
N ILE A 37 -15.87 20.49 1.67
CA ILE A 37 -14.74 19.91 0.95
C ILE A 37 -14.09 18.84 1.82
N PHE A 38 -14.00 17.61 1.29
CA PHE A 38 -13.43 16.47 1.99
C PHE A 38 -11.98 16.26 1.59
N LEU A 39 -11.04 16.42 2.55
CA LEU A 39 -9.61 16.19 2.36
C LEU A 39 -9.05 15.12 3.33
N ASN A 40 -9.93 14.40 4.02
CA ASN A 40 -9.59 13.51 5.14
C ASN A 40 -9.37 12.05 4.73
N ILE A 41 -9.80 11.62 3.54
CA ILE A 41 -9.65 10.24 3.06
C ILE A 41 -8.72 10.21 1.86
N GLY A 42 -7.67 9.38 1.95
CA GLY A 42 -6.72 9.16 0.85
C GLY A 42 -7.31 8.26 -0.24
N GLU A 43 -8.25 8.78 -1.01
CA GLU A 43 -8.87 8.11 -2.15
C GLU A 43 -8.76 8.98 -3.41
N PRO A 44 -8.33 8.40 -4.56
CA PRO A 44 -8.40 9.10 -5.84
C PRO A 44 -9.83 9.50 -6.16
N ASP A 45 -10.04 10.71 -6.66
CA ASP A 45 -11.32 11.19 -7.18
C ASP A 45 -11.63 10.66 -8.60
N PHE A 46 -10.76 9.81 -9.13
CA PHE A 46 -10.93 9.06 -10.36
C PHE A 46 -11.47 7.66 -10.07
N THR A 47 -12.36 7.17 -10.92
CA THR A 47 -12.81 5.77 -10.91
C THR A 47 -12.06 4.94 -11.96
N ALA A 48 -12.20 3.62 -11.92
CA ALA A 48 -11.61 2.72 -12.89
C ALA A 48 -11.97 3.13 -14.35
N PRO A 49 -11.03 3.08 -15.30
CA PRO A 49 -11.28 3.41 -16.70
C PRO A 49 -12.40 2.56 -17.32
N ALA A 50 -12.99 3.06 -18.41
CA ALA A 50 -14.10 2.39 -19.09
C ALA A 50 -13.75 0.95 -19.51
N GLN A 51 -12.52 0.69 -19.95
CA GLN A 51 -12.03 -0.64 -20.34
C GLN A 51 -12.10 -1.63 -19.18
N VAL A 52 -11.74 -1.18 -17.97
CA VAL A 52 -11.80 -2.00 -16.74
C VAL A 52 -13.24 -2.30 -16.36
N GLN A 53 -14.14 -1.31 -16.45
CA GLN A 53 -15.57 -1.47 -16.18
C GLN A 53 -16.23 -2.41 -17.18
N GLN A 54 -15.88 -2.30 -18.46
CA GLN A 54 -16.36 -3.17 -19.53
C GLN A 54 -15.87 -4.62 -19.34
N ALA A 55 -14.62 -4.82 -18.94
CA ALA A 55 -14.08 -6.15 -18.65
C ALA A 55 -14.83 -6.83 -17.50
N ALA A 56 -15.17 -6.09 -16.44
CA ALA A 56 -16.00 -6.61 -15.35
C ALA A 56 -17.40 -7.01 -15.84
N SER A 57 -18.05 -6.15 -16.63
CA SER A 57 -19.37 -6.41 -17.19
C SER A 57 -19.37 -7.63 -18.10
N ALA A 58 -18.34 -7.79 -18.93
CA ALA A 58 -18.16 -8.95 -19.79
C ALA A 58 -17.94 -10.24 -18.98
N CYS A 59 -17.13 -10.19 -17.92
CA CYS A 59 -16.91 -11.30 -17.00
C CYS A 59 -18.24 -11.82 -16.41
N ILE A 60 -19.09 -10.90 -15.93
CA ILE A 60 -20.42 -11.24 -15.39
C ILE A 60 -21.33 -11.81 -16.47
N ALA A 61 -21.39 -11.18 -17.65
CA ALA A 61 -22.25 -11.61 -18.75
C ALA A 61 -21.87 -13.01 -19.28
N GLN A 62 -20.59 -13.36 -19.22
CA GLN A 62 -20.08 -14.68 -19.62
C GLN A 62 -20.22 -15.76 -18.53
N GLY A 63 -20.66 -15.40 -17.32
CA GLY A 63 -20.74 -16.31 -16.20
C GLY A 63 -19.38 -16.73 -15.60
N SER A 64 -18.30 -15.99 -15.90
CA SER A 64 -16.94 -16.27 -15.38
C SER A 64 -16.77 -15.78 -13.95
N THR A 65 -17.64 -16.24 -13.04
CA THR A 65 -17.74 -15.72 -11.66
C THR A 65 -17.45 -16.76 -10.58
N GLN A 66 -16.90 -17.91 -10.96
CA GLN A 66 -16.54 -18.99 -10.04
C GLN A 66 -15.17 -18.70 -9.39
N TYR A 67 -14.80 -19.49 -8.39
CA TYR A 67 -13.51 -19.37 -7.73
C TYR A 67 -12.34 -19.49 -8.69
N THR A 68 -11.31 -18.67 -8.45
CA THR A 68 -10.01 -18.82 -9.07
C THR A 68 -9.08 -19.67 -8.20
N ASN A 69 -7.85 -19.89 -8.66
CA ASN A 69 -6.77 -20.37 -7.82
C ASN A 69 -6.54 -19.40 -6.64
N ALA A 70 -6.10 -19.90 -5.50
CA ALA A 70 -5.84 -19.11 -4.29
C ALA A 70 -4.77 -18.04 -4.47
N LEU A 71 -3.76 -18.30 -5.32
CA LEU A 71 -2.76 -17.29 -5.69
C LEU A 71 -3.29 -16.27 -6.72
N GLY A 72 -4.50 -16.47 -7.24
CA GLY A 72 -5.13 -15.62 -8.26
C GLY A 72 -4.98 -16.16 -9.68
N LEU A 73 -5.62 -15.48 -10.63
CA LEU A 73 -5.54 -15.80 -12.06
C LEU A 73 -4.10 -15.75 -12.55
N GLU A 74 -3.65 -16.79 -13.24
CA GLU A 74 -2.30 -16.86 -13.81
C GLU A 74 -2.05 -15.71 -14.77
N ALA A 75 -2.99 -15.45 -15.69
CA ALA A 75 -2.88 -14.34 -16.63
C ALA A 75 -2.72 -12.97 -15.93
N LEU A 76 -3.36 -12.76 -14.75
CA LEU A 76 -3.19 -11.52 -14.01
C LEU A 76 -1.81 -11.42 -13.35
N ARG A 77 -1.29 -12.52 -12.81
CA ARG A 77 0.07 -12.57 -12.25
C ARG A 77 1.14 -12.34 -13.33
N GLU A 78 0.94 -12.91 -14.52
CA GLU A 78 1.80 -12.66 -15.68
C GLU A 78 1.74 -11.20 -16.15
N ALA A 79 0.54 -10.59 -16.18
CA ALA A 79 0.38 -9.18 -16.54
C ALA A 79 1.06 -8.25 -15.52
N ILE A 80 0.99 -8.56 -14.22
CA ILE A 80 1.71 -7.83 -13.17
C ILE A 80 3.23 -8.01 -13.33
N SER A 81 3.71 -9.22 -13.59
CA SER A 81 5.11 -9.50 -13.87
C SER A 81 5.64 -8.64 -15.03
N ALA A 82 4.92 -8.64 -16.15
CA ALA A 82 5.26 -7.82 -17.32
C ALA A 82 5.23 -6.30 -17.00
N TRP A 83 4.32 -5.87 -16.13
CA TRP A 83 4.25 -4.47 -15.68
C TRP A 83 5.47 -4.08 -14.83
N TYR A 84 5.94 -4.95 -13.91
CA TYR A 84 7.19 -4.70 -13.17
C TYR A 84 8.38 -4.55 -14.12
N GLN A 85 8.49 -5.42 -15.10
CA GLN A 85 9.57 -5.35 -16.09
C GLN A 85 9.50 -4.06 -16.92
N SER A 86 8.31 -3.73 -17.45
CA SER A 86 8.16 -2.57 -18.34
C SER A 86 8.24 -1.23 -17.61
N ARG A 87 7.72 -1.17 -16.35
CA ARG A 87 7.63 0.07 -15.59
C ARG A 87 8.84 0.36 -14.74
N PHE A 88 9.44 -0.67 -14.13
CA PHE A 88 10.51 -0.53 -13.14
C PHE A 88 11.81 -1.24 -13.55
N GLY A 89 11.81 -1.95 -14.68
CA GLY A 89 12.97 -2.70 -15.13
C GLY A 89 13.33 -3.89 -14.24
N VAL A 90 12.37 -4.41 -13.46
CA VAL A 90 12.57 -5.48 -12.50
C VAL A 90 11.90 -6.76 -13.01
N ASP A 91 12.68 -7.85 -13.10
CA ASP A 91 12.16 -9.17 -13.40
C ASP A 91 11.54 -9.79 -12.14
N VAL A 92 10.21 -9.93 -12.14
CA VAL A 92 9.46 -10.53 -11.04
C VAL A 92 8.75 -11.77 -11.56
N PRO A 93 9.20 -12.98 -11.22
CA PRO A 93 8.53 -14.21 -11.64
C PRO A 93 7.07 -14.25 -11.19
N ALA A 94 6.15 -14.54 -12.12
CA ALA A 94 4.72 -14.58 -11.84
C ALA A 94 4.35 -15.57 -10.70
N GLN A 95 5.17 -16.58 -10.48
CA GLN A 95 5.00 -17.57 -9.39
C GLN A 95 5.16 -16.96 -8.00
N ARG A 96 5.89 -15.85 -7.86
CA ARG A 96 6.08 -15.12 -6.60
C ARG A 96 4.95 -14.13 -6.31
N ILE A 97 4.06 -13.88 -7.27
CA ILE A 97 2.97 -12.92 -7.17
C ILE A 97 1.73 -13.61 -6.62
N VAL A 98 1.15 -13.05 -5.57
CA VAL A 98 -0.08 -13.53 -4.91
C VAL A 98 -1.13 -12.44 -4.94
N ILE A 99 -2.25 -12.72 -5.59
CA ILE A 99 -3.39 -11.78 -5.66
C ILE A 99 -4.19 -11.82 -4.37
N THR A 100 -4.54 -10.66 -3.84
CA THR A 100 -5.23 -10.52 -2.56
C THR A 100 -6.43 -9.58 -2.65
N ALA A 101 -7.29 -9.60 -1.63
CA ALA A 101 -8.43 -8.68 -1.50
C ALA A 101 -7.96 -7.28 -1.05
N GLY A 102 -7.12 -6.63 -1.87
CA GLY A 102 -6.45 -5.36 -1.59
C GLY A 102 -5.17 -5.53 -0.78
N ALA A 103 -4.38 -4.45 -0.65
CA ALA A 103 -3.15 -4.43 0.15
C ALA A 103 -3.39 -4.79 1.62
N SER A 104 -4.55 -4.45 2.18
CA SER A 104 -4.88 -4.79 3.58
C SER A 104 -4.88 -6.30 3.82
N ALA A 105 -5.45 -7.08 2.90
CA ALA A 105 -5.43 -8.54 3.01
C ALA A 105 -4.01 -9.10 2.81
N ALA A 106 -3.20 -8.49 1.93
CA ALA A 106 -1.80 -8.85 1.74
C ALA A 106 -0.97 -8.60 3.00
N LEU A 107 -1.11 -7.42 3.63
CA LEU A 107 -0.43 -7.07 4.88
C LEU A 107 -0.86 -7.99 6.02
N GLN A 108 -2.17 -8.25 6.15
CA GLN A 108 -2.68 -9.18 7.16
C GLN A 108 -2.11 -10.59 6.96
N LEU A 109 -2.09 -11.08 5.73
CA LEU A 109 -1.58 -12.41 5.39
C LEU A 109 -0.07 -12.52 5.66
N ALA A 110 0.71 -11.47 5.30
CA ALA A 110 2.14 -11.42 5.60
C ALA A 110 2.40 -11.41 7.10
N CYS A 111 1.69 -10.58 7.87
CA CYS A 111 1.84 -10.54 9.33
C CYS A 111 1.48 -11.88 9.98
N LEU A 112 0.35 -12.49 9.59
CA LEU A 112 -0.06 -13.80 10.11
C LEU A 112 0.91 -14.95 9.75
N ALA A 113 1.61 -14.83 8.62
CA ALA A 113 2.57 -15.85 8.18
C ALA A 113 3.94 -15.74 8.87
N LEU A 114 4.30 -14.56 9.40
CA LEU A 114 5.68 -14.24 9.75
C LEU A 114 5.88 -13.77 11.19
N ILE A 115 4.81 -13.39 11.89
CA ILE A 115 4.87 -12.80 13.23
C ILE A 115 4.30 -13.78 14.24
N GLU A 116 5.05 -14.02 15.30
CA GLU A 116 4.67 -14.83 16.45
C GLU A 116 4.33 -13.93 17.66
N PRO A 117 3.59 -14.43 18.65
CA PRO A 117 3.36 -13.70 19.90
C PRO A 117 4.68 -13.30 20.58
N GLY A 118 4.85 -12.00 20.80
CA GLY A 118 6.05 -11.44 21.40
C GLY A 118 7.07 -10.85 20.41
N ASP A 119 6.90 -11.11 19.12
CA ASP A 119 7.72 -10.48 18.08
C ASP A 119 7.47 -8.97 18.01
N GLU A 120 8.52 -8.20 17.72
CA GLU A 120 8.44 -6.77 17.42
C GLU A 120 8.70 -6.51 15.93
N ILE A 121 7.92 -5.61 15.34
CA ILE A 121 8.15 -5.06 13.99
C ILE A 121 8.45 -3.56 14.10
N LEU A 122 9.61 -3.15 13.61
CA LEU A 122 10.01 -1.74 13.57
C LEU A 122 9.25 -1.02 12.44
N MET A 123 8.71 0.16 12.73
CA MET A 123 8.01 1.02 11.79
C MET A 123 8.39 2.49 12.01
N PRO A 124 8.40 3.35 10.99
CA PRO A 124 8.50 4.78 11.18
C PRO A 124 7.26 5.34 11.87
N ASP A 125 7.42 6.45 12.57
CA ASP A 125 6.34 7.31 13.03
C ASP A 125 6.65 8.74 12.58
N PRO A 126 5.83 9.34 11.71
CA PRO A 126 4.50 8.91 11.27
C PRO A 126 4.49 7.75 10.26
N SER A 127 3.42 6.96 10.26
CA SER A 127 3.15 5.89 9.29
C SER A 127 1.64 5.63 9.14
N TYR A 128 1.27 4.81 8.16
CA TYR A 128 -0.14 4.44 7.97
C TYR A 128 -0.70 3.75 9.22
N PRO A 129 -1.73 4.32 9.87
CA PRO A 129 -2.18 3.86 11.18
C PRO A 129 -2.60 2.40 11.25
N CYS A 130 -3.12 1.83 10.15
CA CYS A 130 -3.56 0.44 10.15
C CYS A 130 -2.39 -0.57 10.21
N ASN A 131 -1.16 -0.17 9.83
CA ASN A 131 -0.02 -1.09 9.82
C ASN A 131 0.26 -1.68 11.21
N ARG A 132 0.22 -0.85 12.28
CA ARG A 132 0.36 -1.32 13.65
C ARG A 132 -0.71 -2.33 14.05
N HIS A 133 -1.92 -2.19 13.50
CA HIS A 133 -3.04 -3.07 13.81
C HIS A 133 -2.94 -4.43 13.10
N PHE A 134 -2.32 -4.50 11.91
CA PHE A 134 -2.03 -5.79 11.28
C PHE A 134 -1.04 -6.60 12.12
N VAL A 135 0.01 -5.94 12.66
CA VAL A 135 0.97 -6.56 13.57
C VAL A 135 0.29 -7.00 14.87
N SER A 136 -0.54 -6.14 15.47
CA SER A 136 -1.29 -6.46 16.70
C SER A 136 -2.30 -7.60 16.48
N ALA A 137 -2.92 -7.68 15.30
CA ALA A 137 -3.83 -8.78 14.95
C ALA A 137 -3.10 -10.12 14.82
N ALA A 138 -1.82 -10.11 14.47
CA ALA A 138 -0.93 -11.26 14.47
C ALA A 138 -0.26 -11.50 15.84
N GLU A 139 -0.71 -10.82 16.90
CA GLU A 139 -0.21 -10.92 18.28
C GLU A 139 1.23 -10.38 18.48
N GLY A 140 1.80 -9.72 17.49
CA GLY A 140 3.07 -8.99 17.61
C GLY A 140 2.89 -7.58 18.15
N THR A 141 4.02 -6.89 18.32
CA THR A 141 4.10 -5.50 18.78
C THR A 141 4.69 -4.62 17.68
N ALA A 142 3.99 -3.57 17.30
CA ALA A 142 4.53 -2.53 16.44
C ALA A 142 5.39 -1.58 17.27
N LYS A 143 6.70 -1.52 16.99
CA LYS A 143 7.64 -0.60 17.62
C LYS A 143 7.81 0.61 16.72
N LEU A 144 7.11 1.68 17.08
CA LEU A 144 7.12 2.93 16.32
C LEU A 144 8.39 3.74 16.69
N ILE A 145 9.14 4.12 15.65
CA ILE A 145 10.40 4.88 15.80
C ILE A 145 10.13 6.29 15.27
N PRO A 146 10.23 7.32 16.10
CA PRO A 146 10.05 8.70 15.66
C PRO A 146 11.02 9.06 14.53
N THR A 147 10.49 9.66 13.47
CA THR A 147 11.24 10.15 12.31
C THR A 147 10.86 11.59 12.02
N GLY A 148 11.80 12.38 11.53
CA GLY A 148 11.60 13.80 11.27
C GLY A 148 11.84 14.19 9.83
N ALA A 149 11.80 15.49 9.58
CA ALA A 149 12.03 16.06 8.26
C ALA A 149 13.45 15.77 7.72
N ALA A 150 14.45 15.67 8.62
CA ALA A 150 15.82 15.37 8.24
C ALA A 150 15.97 14.00 7.56
N GLU A 151 15.20 13.01 8.02
CA GLU A 151 15.12 11.66 7.46
C GLU A 151 13.95 11.52 6.45
N ARG A 152 13.35 12.64 6.05
CA ARG A 152 12.16 12.64 5.17
C ARG A 152 11.00 11.82 5.72
N TYR A 153 10.87 11.74 7.05
CA TYR A 153 9.89 10.91 7.78
C TYR A 153 9.98 9.41 7.45
N GLN A 154 11.20 8.94 7.11
CA GLN A 154 11.50 7.54 6.83
C GLN A 154 12.54 7.00 7.80
N LEU A 155 12.58 5.68 8.01
CA LEU A 155 13.64 5.06 8.81
C LEU A 155 14.98 5.07 8.06
N SER A 156 16.07 5.22 8.81
CA SER A 156 17.41 4.96 8.32
C SER A 156 17.93 3.59 8.79
N ALA A 157 18.98 3.09 8.11
CA ALA A 157 19.65 1.86 8.51
C ALA A 157 20.25 1.96 9.92
N GLU A 158 20.76 3.14 10.29
CA GLU A 158 21.28 3.43 11.63
C GLU A 158 20.17 3.33 12.69
N GLN A 159 19.01 3.90 12.43
CA GLN A 159 17.85 3.81 13.35
C GLN A 159 17.38 2.37 13.48
N VAL A 160 17.29 1.61 12.38
CA VAL A 160 16.94 0.19 12.42
C VAL A 160 17.96 -0.58 13.26
N ALA A 161 19.26 -0.39 13.05
CA ALA A 161 20.31 -1.06 13.82
C ALA A 161 20.26 -0.71 15.31
N ALA A 162 20.03 0.56 15.64
CA ALA A 162 19.98 1.05 17.03
C ALA A 162 18.76 0.54 17.80
N HIS A 163 17.62 0.33 17.11
CA HIS A 163 16.39 -0.11 17.77
C HIS A 163 16.16 -1.63 17.70
N TRP A 164 17.07 -2.36 17.05
CA TRP A 164 16.98 -3.81 16.92
C TRP A 164 17.25 -4.50 18.26
N GLY A 165 16.25 -5.18 18.80
CA GLY A 165 16.34 -5.96 20.06
C GLY A 165 16.19 -7.47 19.82
N GLU A 166 16.19 -8.23 20.92
CA GLU A 166 16.05 -9.70 20.88
C GLU A 166 14.69 -10.15 20.29
N GLN A 167 13.65 -9.35 20.51
CA GLN A 167 12.29 -9.63 20.03
C GLN A 167 12.04 -9.08 18.62
N THR A 168 12.95 -8.29 18.06
CA THR A 168 12.76 -7.67 16.77
C THR A 168 12.82 -8.73 15.66
N ARG A 169 11.72 -8.85 14.92
CA ARG A 169 11.53 -9.79 13.82
C ARG A 169 11.79 -9.18 12.45
N GLY A 170 11.58 -7.87 12.31
CA GLY A 170 11.74 -7.22 11.02
C GLY A 170 11.29 -5.77 11.00
N VAL A 171 11.16 -5.25 9.78
CA VAL A 171 10.69 -3.90 9.50
C VAL A 171 9.47 -3.93 8.58
N LEU A 172 8.52 -2.99 8.79
CA LEU A 172 7.44 -2.70 7.86
C LEU A 172 7.54 -1.22 7.47
N LEU A 173 7.87 -1.00 6.20
CA LEU A 173 8.13 0.30 5.60
C LEU A 173 7.07 0.61 4.54
N ALA A 174 6.93 1.88 4.16
CA ALA A 174 6.10 2.30 3.03
C ALA A 174 6.85 3.30 2.16
N SER A 175 6.89 3.07 0.85
CA SER A 175 7.58 3.94 -0.10
C SER A 175 6.87 3.97 -1.46
N PRO A 176 6.24 5.09 -1.84
CA PRO A 176 5.94 6.31 -1.05
C PRO A 176 5.02 6.05 0.14
N SER A 177 5.19 6.81 1.22
CA SER A 177 4.48 6.62 2.48
C SER A 177 3.14 7.37 2.54
N ASN A 178 2.20 6.79 3.25
CA ASN A 178 1.05 7.46 3.85
C ASN A 178 1.35 7.66 5.35
N PRO A 179 1.33 8.89 5.90
CA PRO A 179 0.66 10.09 5.37
C PRO A 179 1.60 11.14 4.72
N THR A 180 2.91 10.89 4.63
CA THR A 180 3.88 11.94 4.30
C THR A 180 4.10 12.15 2.79
N GLY A 181 3.75 11.17 1.97
CA GLY A 181 4.01 11.18 0.53
C GLY A 181 5.50 11.09 0.17
N THR A 182 6.36 10.79 1.14
CA THR A 182 7.82 10.69 0.96
C THR A 182 8.24 9.26 0.69
N SER A 183 9.27 9.09 -0.12
CA SER A 183 9.87 7.80 -0.45
C SER A 183 11.22 7.62 0.27
N ILE A 184 11.61 6.37 0.43
CA ILE A 184 12.95 5.99 0.90
C ILE A 184 13.89 6.04 -0.29
N ASP A 185 15.07 6.65 -0.10
CA ASP A 185 16.14 6.58 -1.10
C ASP A 185 16.51 5.11 -1.38
N PRO A 186 16.63 4.67 -2.66
CA PRO A 186 16.93 3.27 -2.97
C PRO A 186 18.22 2.73 -2.35
N ALA A 187 19.26 3.58 -2.22
CA ALA A 187 20.50 3.19 -1.56
C ALA A 187 20.29 3.01 -0.05
N GLU A 188 19.49 3.87 0.57
CA GLU A 188 19.13 3.74 1.99
C GLU A 188 18.24 2.51 2.25
N LEU A 189 17.26 2.25 1.38
CA LEU A 189 16.43 1.04 1.48
C LEU A 189 17.29 -0.24 1.38
N ARG A 190 18.30 -0.23 0.53
CA ARG A 190 19.29 -1.32 0.44
C ARG A 190 20.05 -1.50 1.75
N ARG A 191 20.54 -0.42 2.34
CA ARG A 191 21.25 -0.44 3.64
C ARG A 191 20.36 -0.96 4.77
N ILE A 192 19.09 -0.51 4.82
CA ILE A 192 18.09 -1.03 5.77
C ILE A 192 17.94 -2.53 5.60
N HIS A 193 17.71 -3.00 4.36
CA HIS A 193 17.54 -4.42 4.08
C HIS A 193 18.78 -5.24 4.48
N GLU A 194 19.98 -4.76 4.20
CA GLU A 194 21.25 -5.42 4.59
C GLU A 194 21.37 -5.55 6.12
N VAL A 195 21.01 -4.51 6.88
CA VAL A 195 20.97 -4.56 8.35
C VAL A 195 19.97 -5.61 8.82
N VAL A 196 18.75 -5.59 8.29
CA VAL A 196 17.68 -6.54 8.64
C VAL A 196 18.10 -7.97 8.32
N LYS A 197 18.64 -8.20 7.12
CA LYS A 197 19.12 -9.52 6.67
C LYS A 197 20.25 -10.05 7.53
N ALA A 198 21.22 -9.21 7.91
CA ALA A 198 22.31 -9.59 8.80
C ALA A 198 21.83 -10.04 10.19
N LYS A 199 20.65 -9.59 10.62
CA LYS A 199 19.97 -9.99 11.86
C LYS A 199 19.04 -11.20 11.67
N GLY A 200 18.93 -11.76 10.48
CA GLY A 200 17.99 -12.84 10.16
C GLY A 200 16.52 -12.41 10.14
N GLY A 201 16.29 -11.11 9.98
CA GLY A 201 14.95 -10.52 10.00
C GLY A 201 14.28 -10.45 8.63
N ILE A 202 13.07 -9.90 8.61
CA ILE A 202 12.23 -9.73 7.42
C ILE A 202 12.06 -8.25 7.05
N THR A 203 12.06 -7.97 5.77
CA THR A 203 11.78 -6.65 5.21
C THR A 203 10.47 -6.68 4.44
N ILE A 204 9.45 -5.94 4.91
CA ILE A 204 8.19 -5.74 4.21
C ILE A 204 8.14 -4.29 3.75
N VAL A 205 7.85 -4.07 2.47
CA VAL A 205 7.72 -2.73 1.88
C VAL A 205 6.34 -2.59 1.25
N ASP A 206 5.55 -1.67 1.78
CA ASP A 206 4.28 -1.29 1.19
C ASP A 206 4.55 -0.28 0.05
N GLU A 207 4.35 -0.74 -1.19
CA GLU A 207 4.58 -0.01 -2.42
C GLU A 207 3.26 0.44 -3.09
N ILE A 208 2.17 0.51 -2.34
CA ILE A 208 0.82 0.83 -2.87
C ILE A 208 0.79 2.14 -3.67
N TYR A 209 1.69 3.07 -3.39
CA TYR A 209 1.83 4.36 -4.08
C TYR A 209 2.97 4.40 -5.09
N LEU A 210 3.71 3.33 -5.31
CA LEU A 210 4.89 3.32 -6.19
C LEU A 210 4.54 3.78 -7.62
N GLY A 211 3.39 3.37 -8.17
CA GLY A 211 2.91 3.85 -9.46
C GLY A 211 2.62 5.36 -9.50
N LEU A 212 2.45 6.00 -8.36
CA LEU A 212 2.23 7.45 -8.20
C LEU A 212 3.51 8.20 -7.74
N SER A 213 4.68 7.66 -7.95
CA SER A 213 5.95 8.40 -7.79
C SER A 213 6.08 9.45 -8.88
N TYR A 214 6.49 10.67 -8.51
CA TYR A 214 6.60 11.81 -9.42
C TYR A 214 8.04 12.10 -9.81
N GLU A 215 8.99 11.69 -8.97
CA GLU A 215 10.42 11.94 -9.16
C GLU A 215 11.12 10.63 -9.55
N GLU A 216 11.92 10.67 -10.61
CA GLU A 216 12.61 9.47 -11.15
C GLU A 216 13.51 8.80 -10.11
N ALA A 217 14.17 9.59 -9.27
CA ALA A 217 15.07 9.09 -8.23
C ALA A 217 14.38 8.15 -7.23
N PHE A 218 13.05 8.27 -7.06
CA PHE A 218 12.26 7.50 -6.09
C PHE A 218 11.29 6.49 -6.73
N GLY A 219 11.22 6.45 -8.06
CA GLY A 219 10.32 5.55 -8.79
C GLY A 219 10.84 4.11 -8.93
N HIS A 220 11.50 3.57 -7.91
CA HIS A 220 12.12 2.25 -7.93
C HIS A 220 11.45 1.27 -6.97
N SER A 221 11.17 0.05 -7.45
CA SER A 221 10.66 -1.00 -6.57
C SER A 221 11.75 -1.56 -5.66
N ALA A 222 11.38 -1.85 -4.41
CA ALA A 222 12.23 -2.57 -3.46
C ALA A 222 12.68 -3.94 -3.98
N LEU A 223 11.92 -4.54 -4.87
CA LEU A 223 12.26 -5.82 -5.51
C LEU A 223 13.51 -5.74 -6.42
N ALA A 224 13.93 -4.54 -6.83
CA ALA A 224 15.22 -4.35 -7.51
C ALA A 224 16.42 -4.55 -6.56
N ILE A 225 16.21 -4.61 -5.25
CA ILE A 225 17.26 -4.75 -4.25
C ILE A 225 17.51 -6.20 -3.92
N SER A 226 16.44 -6.98 -3.65
CA SER A 226 16.56 -8.38 -3.23
C SER A 226 15.25 -9.15 -3.42
N ASP A 227 15.38 -10.42 -3.77
CA ASP A 227 14.27 -11.37 -3.83
C ASP A 227 13.75 -11.79 -2.44
N ASP A 228 14.47 -11.47 -1.38
CA ASP A 228 14.06 -11.71 0.02
C ASP A 228 13.09 -10.65 0.55
N ILE A 229 12.93 -9.53 -0.15
CA ILE A 229 12.00 -8.48 0.24
C ILE A 229 10.56 -8.89 -0.13
N ILE A 230 9.65 -8.64 0.81
CA ILE A 230 8.20 -8.79 0.59
C ILE A 230 7.67 -7.41 0.17
N SER A 231 7.17 -7.32 -1.06
CA SER A 231 6.51 -6.12 -1.57
C SER A 231 5.00 -6.28 -1.52
N ILE A 232 4.31 -5.25 -1.04
CA ILE A 232 2.84 -5.17 -1.00
C ILE A 232 2.40 -4.08 -1.97
N ASN A 233 1.42 -4.37 -2.82
CA ASN A 233 0.91 -3.39 -3.77
C ASN A 233 -0.62 -3.53 -3.95
N SER A 234 -1.24 -2.62 -4.71
CA SER A 234 -2.69 -2.59 -4.85
C SER A 234 -3.15 -1.96 -6.16
N PHE A 235 -4.30 -2.40 -6.63
CA PHE A 235 -5.03 -1.72 -7.70
C PHE A 235 -5.77 -0.45 -7.24
N SER A 236 -5.79 -0.17 -5.93
CA SER A 236 -6.59 0.94 -5.36
C SER A 236 -6.13 2.33 -5.78
N LYS A 237 -4.81 2.56 -5.97
CA LYS A 237 -4.26 3.92 -6.08
C LYS A 237 -3.94 4.28 -7.52
N TYR A 238 -2.81 3.83 -8.06
CA TYR A 238 -2.42 4.10 -9.44
C TYR A 238 -3.47 3.62 -10.45
N PHE A 239 -4.06 2.44 -10.23
CA PHE A 239 -5.06 1.84 -11.12
C PHE A 239 -6.51 2.29 -10.84
N ASN A 240 -6.73 3.17 -9.88
CA ASN A 240 -8.04 3.76 -9.51
C ASN A 240 -9.17 2.74 -9.26
N MET A 241 -8.84 1.60 -8.66
CA MET A 241 -9.78 0.52 -8.36
C MET A 241 -10.01 0.39 -6.83
N THR A 242 -10.27 1.49 -6.12
CA THR A 242 -10.40 1.49 -4.64
C THR A 242 -11.47 0.53 -4.13
N GLY A 243 -12.71 0.67 -4.59
CA GLY A 243 -13.86 -0.14 -4.17
C GLY A 243 -13.85 -1.58 -4.68
N TRP A 244 -12.97 -1.93 -5.63
CA TRP A 244 -12.86 -3.27 -6.20
C TRP A 244 -12.16 -4.27 -5.28
N ARG A 245 -11.48 -3.76 -4.23
CA ARG A 245 -10.79 -4.56 -3.24
C ARG A 245 -9.83 -5.59 -3.85
N LEU A 246 -8.89 -5.14 -4.66
CA LEU A 246 -7.88 -5.96 -5.31
C LEU A 246 -6.47 -5.40 -5.07
N GLY A 247 -5.53 -6.30 -4.80
CA GLY A 247 -4.12 -6.00 -4.62
C GLY A 247 -3.28 -7.24 -4.84
N TRP A 248 -2.01 -7.15 -4.56
CA TRP A 248 -1.10 -8.28 -4.62
C TRP A 248 0.06 -8.10 -3.65
N MET A 249 0.72 -9.20 -3.37
CA MET A 249 2.02 -9.23 -2.74
C MET A 249 3.01 -10.01 -3.61
N VAL A 250 4.26 -9.62 -3.55
CA VAL A 250 5.38 -10.39 -4.11
C VAL A 250 6.19 -10.92 -2.94
N VAL A 251 6.37 -12.22 -2.88
CA VAL A 251 7.03 -12.89 -1.76
C VAL A 251 8.26 -13.68 -2.21
N PRO A 252 9.21 -13.96 -1.31
CA PRO A 252 10.27 -14.93 -1.57
C PRO A 252 9.69 -16.29 -2.01
N GLU A 253 10.36 -16.97 -2.92
CA GLU A 253 9.87 -18.24 -3.50
C GLU A 253 9.52 -19.28 -2.41
N ALA A 254 10.36 -19.40 -1.38
CA ALA A 254 10.14 -20.31 -0.26
C ALA A 254 8.86 -20.01 0.54
N MET A 255 8.36 -18.76 0.49
CA MET A 255 7.14 -18.34 1.20
C MET A 255 5.86 -18.65 0.40
N VAL A 256 5.95 -18.84 -0.93
CA VAL A 256 4.78 -19.06 -1.80
C VAL A 256 3.90 -20.23 -1.31
N PRO A 257 4.41 -21.43 -1.01
CA PRO A 257 3.57 -22.54 -0.55
C PRO A 257 2.88 -22.27 0.80
N VAL A 258 3.54 -21.48 1.65
CA VAL A 258 2.97 -21.10 2.97
C VAL A 258 1.80 -20.16 2.77
N VAL A 259 2.00 -19.09 1.97
CA VAL A 259 0.97 -18.08 1.69
C VAL A 259 -0.20 -18.69 0.92
N GLU A 260 0.07 -19.58 -0.04
CA GLU A 260 -0.97 -20.29 -0.78
C GLU A 260 -1.89 -21.10 0.15
N ARG A 261 -1.30 -21.93 1.03
CA ARG A 261 -2.05 -22.72 2.00
C ARG A 261 -2.88 -21.84 2.94
N MET A 262 -2.32 -20.71 3.38
CA MET A 262 -3.06 -19.78 4.23
C MET A 262 -4.20 -19.10 3.46
N ALA A 263 -3.95 -18.63 2.23
CA ALA A 263 -4.97 -18.03 1.39
C ALA A 263 -6.13 -18.97 1.10
N GLN A 264 -5.85 -20.25 0.79
CA GLN A 264 -6.86 -21.29 0.59
C GLN A 264 -7.83 -21.40 1.76
N ASN A 265 -7.33 -21.28 2.99
CA ASN A 265 -8.12 -21.49 4.20
C ASN A 265 -8.76 -20.21 4.76
N LEU A 266 -8.17 -19.05 4.52
CA LEU A 266 -8.63 -17.76 5.07
C LEU A 266 -9.55 -17.00 4.11
N PHE A 267 -9.35 -17.15 2.80
CA PHE A 267 -10.03 -16.32 1.78
C PHE A 267 -10.59 -17.13 0.61
N ILE A 268 -10.10 -18.37 0.37
CA ILE A 268 -10.28 -19.16 -0.85
C ILE A 268 -9.55 -18.51 -2.04
N CYS A 269 -10.02 -17.34 -2.48
CA CYS A 269 -9.37 -16.51 -3.51
C CYS A 269 -9.84 -15.05 -3.39
N ALA A 270 -9.17 -14.13 -4.08
CA ALA A 270 -9.66 -12.77 -4.27
C ALA A 270 -10.86 -12.76 -5.25
N SER A 271 -11.62 -11.64 -5.28
CA SER A 271 -12.79 -11.48 -6.17
C SER A 271 -12.44 -11.79 -7.63
N THR A 272 -13.06 -12.80 -8.19
CA THR A 272 -12.89 -13.22 -9.59
C THR A 272 -13.21 -12.11 -10.57
N ILE A 273 -14.32 -11.40 -10.36
CA ILE A 273 -14.74 -10.28 -11.20
C ILE A 273 -13.68 -9.17 -11.19
N SER A 274 -13.15 -8.83 -10.01
CA SER A 274 -12.11 -7.82 -9.88
C SER A 274 -10.80 -8.24 -10.56
N GLN A 275 -10.45 -9.52 -10.51
CA GLN A 275 -9.26 -10.05 -11.19
C GLN A 275 -9.40 -9.97 -12.72
N HIS A 276 -10.53 -10.39 -13.28
CA HIS A 276 -10.79 -10.27 -14.72
C HIS A 276 -10.81 -8.81 -15.18
N ALA A 277 -11.42 -7.92 -14.41
CA ALA A 277 -11.42 -6.48 -14.68
C ALA A 277 -10.00 -5.90 -14.70
N ALA A 278 -9.16 -6.32 -13.74
CA ALA A 278 -7.80 -5.82 -13.59
C ALA A 278 -6.87 -6.17 -14.75
N LEU A 279 -7.15 -7.21 -15.52
CA LEU A 279 -6.41 -7.51 -16.75
C LEU A 279 -6.46 -6.33 -17.74
N ALA A 280 -7.58 -5.63 -17.80
CA ALA A 280 -7.73 -4.45 -18.64
C ALA A 280 -6.92 -3.23 -18.17
N CYS A 281 -6.41 -3.23 -16.94
CA CYS A 281 -5.52 -2.16 -16.46
C CYS A 281 -4.19 -2.10 -17.23
N PHE A 282 -3.75 -3.21 -17.78
CA PHE A 282 -2.46 -3.33 -18.45
C PHE A 282 -2.51 -3.09 -19.96
N THR A 283 -3.67 -2.71 -20.51
CA THR A 283 -3.76 -2.29 -21.91
C THR A 283 -3.08 -0.93 -22.12
N PRO A 284 -2.52 -0.66 -23.30
CA PRO A 284 -1.88 0.63 -23.59
C PRO A 284 -2.79 1.83 -23.30
N GLU A 285 -4.09 1.73 -23.61
CA GLU A 285 -5.07 2.79 -23.42
C GLU A 285 -5.34 3.06 -21.94
N SER A 286 -5.42 2.00 -21.12
CA SER A 286 -5.59 2.12 -19.68
C SER A 286 -4.34 2.72 -19.04
N ILE A 287 -3.15 2.27 -19.41
CA ILE A 287 -1.88 2.83 -18.94
C ILE A 287 -1.78 4.31 -19.29
N ALA A 288 -2.10 4.71 -20.52
CA ALA A 288 -2.12 6.12 -20.91
C ALA A 288 -3.07 6.95 -20.04
N THR A 289 -4.24 6.40 -19.69
CA THR A 289 -5.20 7.03 -18.77
C THR A 289 -4.61 7.20 -17.37
N PHE A 290 -3.95 6.19 -16.82
CA PHE A 290 -3.34 6.26 -15.49
C PHE A 290 -2.17 7.24 -15.45
N GLU A 291 -1.35 7.29 -16.50
CA GLU A 291 -0.26 8.26 -16.60
C GLU A 291 -0.78 9.71 -16.69
N ALA A 292 -1.85 9.95 -17.43
CA ALA A 292 -2.50 11.27 -17.46
C ALA A 292 -3.01 11.67 -16.06
N ARG A 293 -3.61 10.74 -15.32
CA ARG A 293 -4.07 10.98 -13.95
C ARG A 293 -2.93 11.17 -12.95
N ARG A 294 -1.83 10.43 -13.12
CA ARG A 294 -0.60 10.65 -12.34
C ARG A 294 -0.03 12.06 -12.58
N ALA A 295 -0.01 12.50 -13.82
CA ALA A 295 0.42 13.87 -14.17
C ALA A 295 -0.51 14.92 -13.54
N GLU A 296 -1.83 14.69 -13.52
CA GLU A 296 -2.79 15.56 -12.85
C GLU A 296 -2.54 15.62 -11.33
N PHE A 297 -2.31 14.50 -10.64
CA PHE A 297 -1.96 14.50 -9.22
C PHE A 297 -0.66 15.27 -8.96
N LYS A 298 0.34 15.14 -9.84
CA LYS A 298 1.57 15.93 -9.74
C LYS A 298 1.28 17.42 -9.88
N ALA A 299 0.49 17.81 -10.86
CA ALA A 299 0.11 19.21 -11.07
C ALA A 299 -0.66 19.79 -9.86
N ARG A 300 -1.57 19.02 -9.28
CA ARG A 300 -2.29 19.40 -8.04
C ARG A 300 -1.32 19.57 -6.87
N ARG A 301 -0.37 18.66 -6.68
CA ARG A 301 0.69 18.81 -5.68
C ARG A 301 1.46 20.10 -5.87
N ASP A 302 1.93 20.34 -7.09
CA ASP A 302 2.80 21.46 -7.43
C ASP A 302 2.09 22.83 -7.27
N TYR A 303 0.76 22.84 -7.34
CA TYR A 303 -0.07 24.01 -7.05
C TYR A 303 -0.44 24.13 -5.56
N PHE A 304 -0.94 23.04 -4.96
CA PHE A 304 -1.59 23.04 -3.65
C PHE A 304 -0.58 23.26 -2.51
N LEU A 305 0.59 22.62 -2.55
CA LEU A 305 1.55 22.71 -1.46
C LEU A 305 2.18 24.11 -1.32
N PRO A 306 2.56 24.81 -2.39
CA PRO A 306 2.94 26.24 -2.29
C PRO A 306 1.82 27.10 -1.71
N ALA A 307 0.56 26.90 -2.15
CA ALA A 307 -0.58 27.65 -1.63
C ALA A 307 -0.81 27.43 -0.14
N LEU A 308 -0.63 26.20 0.37
CA LEU A 308 -0.68 25.90 1.80
C LEU A 308 0.41 26.67 2.57
N LYS A 309 1.64 26.74 2.03
CA LYS A 309 2.72 27.52 2.64
C LYS A 309 2.39 29.01 2.71
N GLU A 310 1.77 29.58 1.67
CA GLU A 310 1.31 30.96 1.67
C GLU A 310 0.23 31.23 2.73
N LEU A 311 -0.57 30.22 3.10
CA LEU A 311 -1.54 30.27 4.17
C LEU A 311 -0.92 30.07 5.57
N GLY A 312 0.41 29.82 5.67
CA GLY A 312 1.12 29.71 6.92
C GLY A 312 1.34 28.28 7.41
N PHE A 313 0.98 27.25 6.64
CA PHE A 313 1.29 25.87 6.99
C PHE A 313 2.76 25.54 6.77
N GLY A 314 3.39 24.88 7.75
CA GLY A 314 4.72 24.30 7.63
C GLY A 314 4.69 23.03 6.78
N ILE A 315 5.50 22.99 5.71
CA ILE A 315 5.70 21.78 4.90
C ILE A 315 7.21 21.64 4.72
N ASP A 316 7.82 20.86 5.61
CA ASP A 316 9.27 20.73 5.70
C ASP A 316 9.86 19.87 4.57
N VAL A 317 9.10 18.84 4.14
CA VAL A 317 9.52 17.94 3.07
C VAL A 317 8.48 17.92 1.97
N MET A 318 8.90 18.23 0.75
CA MET A 318 8.05 18.07 -0.43
C MET A 318 7.82 16.57 -0.69
N PRO A 319 6.56 16.11 -0.75
CA PRO A 319 6.26 14.72 -1.10
C PRO A 319 6.67 14.44 -2.55
N ASP A 320 7.26 13.28 -2.77
CA ASP A 320 7.71 12.82 -4.09
C ASP A 320 6.77 11.80 -4.74
N GLY A 321 5.71 11.43 -4.02
CA GLY A 321 4.70 10.51 -4.52
C GLY A 321 3.37 10.64 -3.78
N ALA A 322 2.43 9.73 -4.09
CA ALA A 322 1.09 9.67 -3.53
C ALA A 322 0.28 10.97 -3.79
N PHE A 323 -0.63 11.33 -2.89
CA PHE A 323 -1.47 12.55 -2.99
C PHE A 323 -1.76 13.13 -1.59
N TYR A 324 -0.75 13.11 -0.73
CA TYR A 324 -0.83 13.62 0.64
C TYR A 324 -0.06 14.93 0.80
N ALA A 325 -0.54 15.78 1.69
CA ALA A 325 0.20 16.89 2.26
C ALA A 325 0.41 16.61 3.75
N TRP A 326 1.67 16.54 4.21
CA TRP A 326 2.03 16.49 5.61
C TRP A 326 2.40 17.90 6.05
N ALA A 327 1.48 18.56 6.71
CA ALA A 327 1.59 19.97 7.07
C ALA A 327 1.42 20.14 8.58
N ASP A 328 2.16 21.11 9.16
CA ASP A 328 2.16 21.49 10.58
C ASP A 328 1.50 22.87 10.75
#